data_14fc1c5c0eac40c64954762e66019927
#
_entry.id   14fc1c5c0eac40c64954762e66019927
#
_cell.length_a   1.000
_cell.length_b   1.000
_cell.length_c   1.000
_cell.angle_alpha   90.00
_cell.angle_beta   90.00
_cell.angle_gamma   90.00
#
_symmetry.space_group_name_H-M   'P 1'
#
loop_
_entity.id
_entity.type
_entity.pdbx_description
1 polymer ?
#
loop_
_entity_poly.entity_id
_entity_poly.type
_entity_poly.pdbx_seq_one_letter_code
_entity_poly.pdbx_strand_id
1 'polypeptide(L)'
;MSEPINYQIIKQNGHPAFAVVPYREFMALLKKSGKNIYFPDEVVRLHVIEGMSLLRAWRNYKGLTQKEVAKKAGISQPALVQMEQPDANMRKDTLLKLARAMELDPEQLTP
;
A
#
# COMPACT_ATOMS: atom_id res chain seq x y z
N MET A 1 -5.12 12.17 -27.14
CA MET A 1 -3.77 12.08 -26.60
C MET A 1 -3.77 12.59 -25.16
N SER A 2 -3.38 11.76 -24.25
CA SER A 2 -3.32 12.19 -22.85
C SER A 2 -2.03 12.95 -22.60
N GLU A 3 -2.14 14.14 -22.05
CA GLU A 3 -0.97 14.89 -21.65
C GLU A 3 -0.36 14.24 -20.41
N PRO A 4 0.97 14.27 -20.26
CA PRO A 4 1.58 13.76 -19.05
C PRO A 4 1.12 14.58 -17.85
N ILE A 5 0.95 13.89 -16.73
CA ILE A 5 0.58 14.56 -15.49
C ILE A 5 1.72 15.49 -15.10
N ASN A 6 1.37 16.76 -14.93
CA ASN A 6 2.34 17.77 -14.53
C ASN A 6 2.46 17.73 -13.00
N TYR A 7 3.52 17.13 -12.51
CA TYR A 7 3.73 17.00 -11.08
C TYR A 7 5.15 17.41 -10.71
N GLN A 8 5.33 17.74 -9.46
CA GLN A 8 6.61 18.15 -8.91
C GLN A 8 7.01 17.16 -7.82
N ILE A 9 8.26 16.69 -7.88
CA ILE A 9 8.80 15.79 -6.86
C ILE A 9 9.72 16.59 -5.97
N ILE A 10 9.46 16.53 -4.65
CA ILE A 10 10.29 17.15 -3.64
C ILE A 10 11.16 16.08 -3.01
N LYS A 11 12.46 16.21 -3.12
CA LYS A 11 13.41 15.26 -2.59
C LYS A 11 13.89 15.65 -1.22
N GLN A 12 14.18 14.67 -0.40
CA GLN A 12 14.76 14.84 0.91
C GLN A 12 15.91 13.82 1.04
N ASN A 13 17.11 14.33 1.32
CA ASN A 13 18.33 13.50 1.41
C ASN A 13 18.56 12.68 0.13
N GLY A 14 18.30 13.28 -1.04
CA GLY A 14 18.49 12.63 -2.33
C GLY A 14 17.41 11.64 -2.72
N HIS A 15 16.39 11.45 -1.87
CA HIS A 15 15.30 10.51 -2.14
C HIS A 15 13.99 11.24 -2.34
N PRO A 16 13.11 10.77 -3.23
CA PRO A 16 11.77 11.34 -3.37
C PRO A 16 11.02 11.23 -2.05
N ALA A 17 10.58 12.37 -1.50
CA ALA A 17 9.83 12.42 -0.25
C ALA A 17 8.38 12.85 -0.47
N PHE A 18 8.15 13.71 -1.47
CA PHE A 18 6.83 14.26 -1.75
C PHE A 18 6.62 14.36 -3.25
N ALA A 19 5.39 14.16 -3.67
CA ALA A 19 4.96 14.47 -5.03
C ALA A 19 3.85 15.50 -4.93
N VAL A 20 4.01 16.62 -5.63
CA VAL A 20 2.97 17.65 -5.69
C VAL A 20 2.25 17.49 -7.03
N VAL A 21 0.97 17.15 -6.96
CA VAL A 21 0.14 16.89 -8.13
C VAL A 21 -1.08 17.82 -8.05
N PRO A 22 -1.51 18.43 -9.16
CA PRO A 22 -2.75 19.20 -9.13
C PRO A 22 -3.90 18.37 -8.59
N TYR A 23 -4.67 18.95 -7.68
CA TYR A 23 -5.75 18.25 -6.98
C TYR A 23 -6.71 17.56 -7.95
N ARG A 24 -7.06 18.24 -9.05
CA ARG A 24 -7.96 17.68 -10.06
C ARG A 24 -7.41 16.40 -10.69
N GLU A 25 -6.13 16.38 -10.99
CA GLU A 25 -5.48 15.21 -11.58
C GLU A 25 -5.38 14.08 -10.58
N PHE A 26 -5.09 14.40 -9.32
CA PHE A 26 -5.07 13.42 -8.24
C PHE A 26 -6.42 12.75 -8.09
N MET A 27 -7.49 13.53 -8.08
CA MET A 27 -8.84 12.99 -7.95
C MET A 27 -9.24 12.14 -9.17
N ALA A 28 -8.79 12.53 -10.36
CA ALA A 28 -9.04 11.75 -11.56
C ALA A 28 -8.34 10.39 -11.51
N LEU A 29 -7.10 10.35 -11.00
CA LEU A 29 -6.38 9.09 -10.81
C LEU A 29 -7.09 8.16 -9.84
N LEU A 30 -7.63 8.71 -8.74
CA LEU A 30 -8.39 7.93 -7.78
C LEU A 30 -9.66 7.35 -8.40
N LYS A 31 -10.36 8.12 -9.23
CA LYS A 31 -11.58 7.66 -9.90
C LYS A 31 -11.29 6.60 -10.96
N LYS A 32 -10.09 6.62 -11.53
CA LYS A 32 -9.71 5.68 -12.59
C LYS A 32 -9.69 4.23 -12.12
N SER A 33 -9.56 3.99 -10.82
CA SER A 33 -9.61 2.64 -10.25
C SER A 33 -11.04 2.09 -10.14
N GLY A 34 -12.06 2.93 -10.38
CA GLY A 34 -13.46 2.52 -10.28
C GLY A 34 -13.99 2.36 -8.87
N LYS A 35 -13.15 2.59 -7.88
CA LYS A 35 -13.51 2.53 -6.45
C LYS A 35 -12.83 3.65 -5.70
N ASN A 36 -13.48 4.13 -4.64
CA ASN A 36 -12.87 5.07 -3.72
C ASN A 36 -11.96 4.31 -2.76
N ILE A 37 -10.74 4.06 -3.21
CA ILE A 37 -9.73 3.37 -2.40
C ILE A 37 -9.08 4.40 -1.49
N TYR A 38 -9.23 4.20 -0.20
CA TYR A 38 -8.70 5.11 0.80
C TYR A 38 -7.36 4.61 1.34
N PHE A 39 -6.37 5.49 1.34
CA PHE A 39 -5.07 5.24 1.97
C PHE A 39 -4.81 6.35 2.98
N PRO A 40 -4.75 6.02 4.27
CA PRO A 40 -4.37 7.01 5.28
C PRO A 40 -2.98 7.58 4.99
N ASP A 41 -2.75 8.83 5.37
CA ASP A 41 -1.46 9.49 5.17
C ASP A 41 -0.32 8.69 5.76
N GLU A 42 -0.52 8.06 6.91
CA GLU A 42 0.50 7.24 7.56
C GLU A 42 0.89 6.03 6.70
N VAL A 43 -0.10 5.38 6.08
CA VAL A 43 0.17 4.24 5.19
C VAL A 43 0.95 4.70 3.97
N VAL A 44 0.56 5.83 3.39
CA VAL A 44 1.27 6.39 2.23
C VAL A 44 2.72 6.70 2.61
N ARG A 45 2.93 7.31 3.77
CA ARG A 45 4.27 7.65 4.25
C ARG A 45 5.12 6.39 4.43
N LEU A 46 4.58 5.38 5.08
CA LEU A 46 5.31 4.14 5.33
C LEU A 46 5.67 3.43 4.03
N HIS A 47 4.75 3.44 3.07
CA HIS A 47 4.98 2.78 1.80
C HIS A 47 5.93 3.56 0.90
N VAL A 48 5.67 4.85 0.70
CA VAL A 48 6.42 5.66 -0.27
C VAL A 48 7.77 6.12 0.30
N ILE A 49 7.79 6.60 1.52
CA ILE A 49 9.00 7.19 2.11
C ILE A 49 9.88 6.13 2.77
N GLU A 50 9.28 5.26 3.57
CA GLU A 50 10.02 4.22 4.29
C GLU A 50 10.30 2.99 3.45
N GLY A 51 9.69 2.87 2.27
CA GLY A 51 9.92 1.74 1.37
C GLY A 51 9.27 0.44 1.79
N MET A 52 8.31 0.49 2.70
CA MET A 52 7.59 -0.72 3.12
C MET A 52 6.63 -1.19 2.04
N SER A 53 6.37 -2.50 1.98
CA SER A 53 5.26 -3.00 1.19
C SER A 53 3.95 -2.43 1.74
N LEU A 54 2.92 -2.37 0.91
CA LEU A 54 1.60 -1.93 1.37
C LEU A 54 1.08 -2.82 2.50
N LEU A 55 1.31 -4.12 2.40
CA LEU A 55 0.92 -5.07 3.43
C LEU A 55 1.52 -4.71 4.78
N ARG A 56 2.82 -4.47 4.81
CA ARG A 56 3.52 -4.10 6.05
C ARG A 56 3.09 -2.73 6.55
N ALA A 57 2.91 -1.77 5.63
CA ALA A 57 2.48 -0.42 5.98
C ALA A 57 1.10 -0.43 6.65
N TRP A 58 0.15 -1.17 6.07
CA TRP A 58 -1.18 -1.29 6.65
C TRP A 58 -1.15 -2.00 8.01
N ARG A 59 -0.34 -3.07 8.12
CA ARG A 59 -0.22 -3.80 9.38
C ARG A 59 0.30 -2.88 10.49
N ASN A 60 1.34 -2.11 10.20
CA ASN A 60 1.89 -1.15 11.16
C ASN A 60 0.90 -0.05 11.51
N TYR A 61 0.18 0.46 10.52
CA TYR A 61 -0.83 1.49 10.74
C TYR A 61 -1.94 1.00 11.66
N LYS A 62 -2.38 -0.24 11.49
CA LYS A 62 -3.44 -0.82 12.33
C LYS A 62 -2.93 -1.34 13.66
N GLY A 63 -1.63 -1.29 13.92
CA GLY A 63 -1.04 -1.75 15.17
C GLY A 63 -1.09 -3.26 15.35
N LEU A 64 -1.15 -4.01 14.25
CA LEU A 64 -1.22 -5.46 14.30
C LEU A 64 0.17 -6.07 14.25
N THR A 65 0.38 -7.17 14.99
CA THR A 65 1.63 -7.93 14.92
C THR A 65 1.60 -8.90 13.75
N GLN A 66 2.78 -9.33 13.32
CA GLN A 66 2.87 -10.37 12.29
C GLN A 66 2.16 -11.65 12.72
N LYS A 67 2.30 -12.01 14.00
CA LYS A 67 1.65 -13.21 14.55
C LYS A 67 0.14 -13.12 14.45
N GLU A 68 -0.44 -11.96 14.79
CA GLU A 68 -1.87 -11.76 14.73
C GLU A 68 -2.41 -11.86 13.30
N VAL A 69 -1.74 -11.19 12.37
CA VAL A 69 -2.17 -11.19 10.96
C VAL A 69 -2.03 -12.59 10.36
N ALA A 70 -0.91 -13.26 10.62
CA ALA A 70 -0.68 -14.61 10.11
C ALA A 70 -1.76 -15.56 10.63
N LYS A 71 -2.08 -15.49 11.91
CA LYS A 71 -3.13 -16.32 12.51
C LYS A 71 -4.48 -16.07 11.87
N LYS A 72 -4.87 -14.81 11.70
CA LYS A 72 -6.16 -14.45 11.09
C LYS A 72 -6.23 -14.86 9.63
N ALA A 73 -5.11 -14.78 8.92
CA ALA A 73 -5.07 -15.15 7.50
C ALA A 73 -4.91 -16.65 7.28
N GLY A 74 -4.62 -17.41 8.33
CA GLY A 74 -4.42 -18.85 8.20
C GLY A 74 -3.12 -19.23 7.53
N ILE A 75 -2.09 -18.41 7.68
CA ILE A 75 -0.75 -18.67 7.12
C ILE A 75 0.27 -18.67 8.26
N SER A 76 1.47 -19.20 7.97
CA SER A 76 2.54 -19.18 8.95
C SER A 76 3.15 -17.78 9.07
N GLN A 77 3.73 -17.47 10.24
CA GLN A 77 4.41 -16.20 10.41
C GLN A 77 5.60 -16.04 9.45
N PRO A 78 6.46 -17.06 9.24
CA PRO A 78 7.51 -16.95 8.22
C PRO A 78 6.98 -16.67 6.81
N ALA A 79 5.84 -17.23 6.44
CA ALA A 79 5.21 -16.93 5.15
C ALA A 79 4.81 -15.46 5.07
N LEU A 80 4.24 -14.92 6.15
CA LEU A 80 3.89 -13.51 6.20
C LEU A 80 5.12 -12.61 6.07
N VAL A 81 6.22 -12.98 6.75
CA VAL A 81 7.47 -12.22 6.65
C VAL A 81 7.93 -12.12 5.19
N GLN A 82 7.85 -13.22 4.45
CA GLN A 82 8.19 -13.24 3.04
C GLN A 82 7.25 -12.35 2.22
N MET A 83 5.98 -12.37 2.53
CA MET A 83 4.96 -11.57 1.82
C MET A 83 5.10 -10.07 2.10
N GLU A 84 5.69 -9.70 3.22
CA GLU A 84 5.90 -8.31 3.59
C GLU A 84 7.13 -7.67 2.96
N GLN A 85 7.92 -8.43 2.20
CA GLN A 85 9.06 -7.86 1.49
C GLN A 85 8.59 -6.94 0.38
N PRO A 86 9.30 -5.82 0.12
CA PRO A 86 8.87 -4.86 -0.90
C PRO A 86 8.70 -5.44 -2.30
N ASP A 87 9.49 -6.47 -2.62
CA ASP A 87 9.48 -7.12 -3.92
C ASP A 87 8.69 -8.43 -3.95
N ALA A 88 7.95 -8.71 -2.88
CA ALA A 88 7.18 -9.95 -2.80
C ALA A 88 6.06 -9.97 -3.85
N ASN A 89 5.89 -11.14 -4.45
CA ASN A 89 4.84 -11.36 -5.45
C ASN A 89 3.81 -12.31 -4.86
N MET A 90 2.70 -11.74 -4.37
CA MET A 90 1.65 -12.52 -3.74
C MET A 90 0.70 -13.13 -4.76
N ARG A 91 0.28 -14.36 -4.49
CA ARG A 91 -0.82 -14.96 -5.23
C ARG A 91 -2.12 -14.25 -4.87
N LYS A 92 -3.06 -14.28 -5.81
CA LYS A 92 -4.35 -13.62 -5.62
C LYS A 92 -5.10 -14.15 -4.40
N ASP A 93 -5.11 -15.47 -4.20
CA ASP A 93 -5.80 -16.09 -3.06
C ASP A 93 -5.16 -15.66 -1.72
N THR A 94 -3.84 -15.57 -1.67
CA THR A 94 -3.14 -15.11 -0.47
C THR A 94 -3.46 -13.63 -0.20
N LEU A 95 -3.48 -12.82 -1.26
CA LEU A 95 -3.85 -11.41 -1.16
C LEU A 95 -5.24 -11.25 -0.56
N LEU A 96 -6.20 -12.06 -1.02
CA LEU A 96 -7.58 -12.03 -0.51
C LEU A 96 -7.64 -12.42 0.96
N LYS A 97 -6.88 -13.45 1.36
CA LYS A 97 -6.81 -13.89 2.76
C LYS A 97 -6.26 -12.79 3.67
N LEU A 98 -5.19 -12.13 3.24
CA LEU A 98 -4.57 -11.06 4.01
C LEU A 98 -5.46 -9.83 4.09
N ALA A 99 -6.11 -9.46 2.99
CA ALA A 99 -7.04 -8.34 2.99
C ALA A 99 -8.18 -8.59 3.97
N ARG A 100 -8.74 -9.79 3.94
CA ARG A 100 -9.83 -10.16 4.86
C ARG A 100 -9.34 -10.15 6.31
N ALA A 101 -8.14 -10.66 6.57
CA ALA A 101 -7.58 -10.70 7.92
C ALA A 101 -7.41 -9.30 8.50
N MET A 102 -7.11 -8.32 7.67
CA MET A 102 -6.92 -6.94 8.10
C MET A 102 -8.14 -6.05 7.85
N GLU A 103 -9.24 -6.63 7.40
CA GLU A 103 -10.48 -5.90 7.09
C GLU A 103 -10.25 -4.80 6.06
N LEU A 104 -9.53 -5.15 4.99
CA LEU A 104 -9.21 -4.25 3.89
C LEU A 104 -9.79 -4.76 2.59
N ASP A 105 -9.97 -3.84 1.65
CA ASP A 105 -10.23 -4.21 0.26
C ASP A 105 -8.91 -4.70 -0.35
N PRO A 106 -8.93 -5.77 -1.17
CA PRO A 106 -7.70 -6.27 -1.81
C PRO A 106 -6.94 -5.19 -2.59
N GLU A 107 -7.64 -4.21 -3.15
CA GLU A 107 -7.01 -3.12 -3.88
C GLU A 107 -6.19 -2.20 -2.98
N GLN A 108 -6.44 -2.20 -1.67
CA GLN A 108 -5.64 -1.44 -0.71
C GLN A 108 -4.28 -2.09 -0.43
N LEU A 109 -4.08 -3.33 -0.85
CA LEU A 109 -2.82 -4.06 -0.71
C LEU A 109 -2.02 -4.13 -2.01
N THR A 110 -2.61 -3.71 -3.14
CA THR A 110 -1.96 -3.69 -4.44
C THR A 110 -1.59 -2.26 -4.81
N PRO A 111 -0.32 -2.03 -5.20
CA PRO A 111 0.10 -0.68 -5.64
C PRO A 111 -0.63 -0.22 -6.89
#